data_392da63b4d67b96ee0b756b5320509c5
#
_entry.id   392da63b4d67b96ee0b756b5320509c5
#
_cell.length_a   1.000
_cell.length_b   1.000
_cell.length_c   1.000
_cell.angle_alpha   90.00
_cell.angle_beta   90.00
_cell.angle_gamma   90.00
#
_symmetry.space_group_name_H-M   'P 1'
#
loop_
_entity.id
_entity.type
_entity.pdbx_description
1 polymer ?
#
loop_
_entity_poly.entity_id
_entity_poly.type
_entity_poly.pdbx_seq_one_letter_code
_entity_poly.pdbx_strand_id
1 'polypeptide(L)'
;MNILVKKRASADKTKIWYSFEWGRNANQRRATGIFTYQHPKDQIQKNHNKEAKTILETKRSQMILDLQSINNGYIPQHKIKANFFEYYEEFVRTHRTIGNRHLETSLNALKNFVGKTFLSPTEISESFCEAFRDYLLKHFNGETPANYFMRFKRVIKAAKKEGYFRTNPAEDVVAKSNSNKIIKEILTEGDYKKLMKTPCTNYEIKKAFVFSLYTGLRWADIKPLKWENIKESSLVLQQQKTGIYLEVPLHKIALQILGERKEGPVFHLPTQDGANKVLRNWCGSAGLHKHITWHCARHSFSVLLQQKGIDLATVSGMLGHTSTKYVQQTYKRYLQNSAVKAIKKLPS
;
A
#
# COMPACT_ATOMS: atom_id res chain seq x y z
N MET A 1 -37.93 3.54 -8.81
CA MET A 1 -37.15 4.30 -7.82
C MET A 1 -37.14 5.75 -8.25
N ASN A 2 -37.43 6.69 -7.37
CA ASN A 2 -37.49 8.10 -7.75
C ASN A 2 -36.25 8.83 -7.25
N ILE A 3 -35.52 9.55 -8.13
CA ILE A 3 -34.38 10.37 -7.77
C ILE A 3 -34.87 11.82 -7.64
N LEU A 4 -34.70 12.36 -6.45
CA LEU A 4 -35.03 13.75 -6.14
C LEU A 4 -33.80 14.64 -6.45
N VAL A 5 -34.07 15.79 -7.10
CA VAL A 5 -33.09 16.83 -7.35
C VAL A 5 -33.18 17.83 -6.19
N LYS A 6 -32.15 17.87 -5.35
CA LYS A 6 -32.03 18.83 -4.24
C LYS A 6 -31.18 20.02 -4.69
N LYS A 7 -31.60 21.20 -4.22
CA LYS A 7 -30.99 22.49 -4.52
C LYS A 7 -30.35 23.06 -3.27
N ARG A 8 -29.16 23.61 -3.40
CA ARG A 8 -28.45 24.32 -2.32
C ARG A 8 -27.85 25.62 -2.86
N ALA A 9 -28.26 26.74 -2.30
CA ALA A 9 -27.65 28.03 -2.64
C ALA A 9 -26.18 28.08 -2.21
N SER A 10 -25.34 28.74 -2.99
CA SER A 10 -23.98 29.11 -2.59
C SER A 10 -24.02 30.13 -1.43
N ALA A 11 -22.94 30.27 -0.68
CA ALA A 11 -22.83 31.17 0.46
C ALA A 11 -23.12 32.65 0.08
N ASP A 12 -22.68 33.05 -1.12
CA ASP A 12 -22.90 34.37 -1.72
C ASP A 12 -24.25 34.54 -2.42
N LYS A 13 -25.10 33.49 -2.39
CA LYS A 13 -26.43 33.42 -3.03
C LYS A 13 -26.44 33.73 -4.53
N THR A 14 -25.29 33.65 -5.21
CA THR A 14 -25.20 33.89 -6.65
C THR A 14 -25.50 32.66 -7.49
N LYS A 15 -25.27 31.45 -6.93
CA LYS A 15 -25.40 30.17 -7.62
C LYS A 15 -26.28 29.20 -6.83
N ILE A 16 -26.93 28.29 -7.57
CA ILE A 16 -27.67 27.15 -7.02
C ILE A 16 -26.96 25.88 -7.46
N TRP A 17 -26.44 25.10 -6.51
CA TRP A 17 -25.84 23.79 -6.72
C TRP A 17 -26.87 22.69 -6.64
N TYR A 18 -26.67 21.62 -7.41
CA TYR A 18 -27.59 20.49 -7.47
C TYR A 18 -26.97 19.20 -6.94
N SER A 19 -27.78 18.40 -6.24
CA SER A 19 -27.45 17.03 -5.83
C SER A 19 -28.59 16.10 -6.08
N PHE A 20 -28.28 14.82 -6.34
CA PHE A 20 -29.26 13.76 -6.44
C PHE A 20 -29.42 13.05 -5.10
N GLU A 21 -30.65 12.70 -4.74
CA GLU A 21 -31.00 11.99 -3.52
C GLU A 21 -32.04 10.91 -3.85
N TRP A 22 -31.76 9.65 -3.46
CA TRP A 22 -32.64 8.50 -3.76
C TRP A 22 -32.98 7.66 -2.53
N GLY A 23 -32.70 8.18 -1.33
CA GLY A 23 -33.04 7.56 -0.05
C GLY A 23 -32.60 8.41 1.13
N ARG A 24 -32.79 7.87 2.35
CA ARG A 24 -32.55 8.60 3.60
C ARG A 24 -31.12 8.45 4.14
N ASN A 25 -30.35 7.47 3.66
CA ASN A 25 -29.00 7.18 4.17
C ASN A 25 -27.96 8.09 3.54
N ALA A 26 -26.87 8.35 4.24
CA ALA A 26 -25.76 9.20 3.77
C ALA A 26 -25.20 8.78 2.40
N ASN A 27 -25.17 7.46 2.12
CA ASN A 27 -24.68 6.89 0.85
C ASN A 27 -25.67 7.02 -0.33
N GLN A 28 -26.86 7.58 -0.08
CA GLN A 28 -27.93 7.74 -1.06
C GLN A 28 -28.10 9.19 -1.51
N ARG A 29 -27.02 9.96 -1.39
CA ARG A 29 -26.89 11.33 -1.90
C ARG A 29 -25.61 11.48 -2.69
N ARG A 30 -25.70 12.15 -3.86
CA ARG A 30 -24.52 12.43 -4.71
C ARG A 30 -24.57 13.86 -5.23
N ALA A 31 -23.49 14.61 -5.04
CA ALA A 31 -23.32 15.93 -5.65
C ALA A 31 -23.13 15.77 -7.18
N THR A 32 -23.78 16.62 -7.96
CA THR A 32 -23.71 16.55 -9.43
C THR A 32 -22.55 17.34 -10.03
N GLY A 33 -21.98 18.29 -9.26
CA GLY A 33 -21.02 19.28 -9.78
C GLY A 33 -21.66 20.32 -10.71
N ILE A 34 -22.98 20.33 -10.85
CA ILE A 34 -23.73 21.25 -11.74
C ILE A 34 -24.29 22.39 -10.89
N PHE A 35 -24.21 23.60 -11.42
CA PHE A 35 -24.85 24.77 -10.83
C PHE A 35 -25.60 25.58 -11.88
N THR A 36 -26.52 26.43 -11.41
CA THR A 36 -27.15 27.50 -12.20
C THR A 36 -26.96 28.84 -11.49
N TYR A 37 -26.91 29.93 -12.24
CA TYR A 37 -26.99 31.27 -11.68
C TYR A 37 -28.41 31.56 -11.15
N GLN A 38 -28.50 32.04 -9.92
CA GLN A 38 -29.80 32.32 -9.29
C GLN A 38 -30.49 33.50 -9.98
N HIS A 39 -29.75 34.57 -10.30
CA HIS A 39 -30.20 35.74 -11.02
C HIS A 39 -29.24 35.98 -12.21
N PRO A 40 -29.49 35.37 -13.38
CA PRO A 40 -28.62 35.51 -14.56
C PRO A 40 -28.65 36.95 -15.07
N LYS A 41 -27.49 37.61 -15.16
CA LYS A 41 -27.33 39.02 -15.50
C LYS A 41 -27.22 39.24 -17.01
N ASP A 42 -26.76 38.25 -17.76
CA ASP A 42 -26.49 38.34 -19.20
C ASP A 42 -26.99 37.11 -19.96
N GLN A 43 -26.90 37.15 -21.29
CA GLN A 43 -27.34 36.06 -22.15
C GLN A 43 -26.45 34.80 -21.99
N ILE A 44 -25.16 34.95 -21.65
CA ILE A 44 -24.23 33.84 -21.42
C ILE A 44 -24.68 33.03 -20.20
N GLN A 45 -25.01 33.72 -19.10
CA GLN A 45 -25.51 33.07 -17.88
C GLN A 45 -26.86 32.41 -18.08
N LYS A 46 -27.77 33.02 -18.92
CA LYS A 46 -29.04 32.40 -19.30
C LYS A 46 -28.80 31.11 -20.10
N ASN A 47 -27.92 31.14 -21.06
CA ASN A 47 -27.54 29.95 -21.86
C ASN A 47 -26.93 28.86 -20.98
N HIS A 48 -25.99 29.22 -20.10
CA HIS A 48 -25.41 28.30 -19.11
C HIS A 48 -26.50 27.63 -18.26
N ASN A 49 -27.47 28.40 -17.79
CA ASN A 49 -28.58 27.84 -17.00
C ASN A 49 -29.45 26.85 -17.80
N LYS A 50 -29.66 27.10 -19.06
CA LYS A 50 -30.38 26.20 -19.96
C LYS A 50 -29.63 24.89 -20.18
N GLU A 51 -28.32 24.98 -20.50
CA GLU A 51 -27.45 23.83 -20.68
C GLU A 51 -27.31 23.02 -19.40
N ALA A 52 -27.06 23.68 -18.27
CA ALA A 52 -26.93 23.04 -16.96
C ALA A 52 -28.18 22.24 -16.59
N LYS A 53 -29.37 22.76 -16.86
CA LYS A 53 -30.63 22.03 -16.63
C LYS A 53 -30.76 20.81 -17.54
N THR A 54 -30.40 20.94 -18.82
CA THR A 54 -30.44 19.81 -19.77
C THR A 54 -29.46 18.70 -19.33
N ILE A 55 -28.23 19.07 -18.95
CA ILE A 55 -27.24 18.14 -18.45
C ILE A 55 -27.72 17.47 -17.14
N LEU A 56 -28.38 18.24 -16.26
CA LEU A 56 -28.93 17.74 -14.99
C LEU A 56 -29.98 16.65 -15.22
N GLU A 57 -30.92 16.89 -16.12
CA GLU A 57 -32.00 15.91 -16.46
C GLU A 57 -31.42 14.69 -17.17
N THR A 58 -30.46 14.85 -18.06
CA THR A 58 -29.75 13.73 -18.70
C THR A 58 -29.05 12.86 -17.66
N LYS A 59 -28.29 13.47 -16.74
CA LYS A 59 -27.62 12.74 -15.65
C LYS A 59 -28.60 12.06 -14.72
N ARG A 60 -29.74 12.69 -14.43
CA ARG A 60 -30.82 12.10 -13.61
C ARG A 60 -31.40 10.86 -14.26
N SER A 61 -31.76 10.94 -15.53
CA SER A 61 -32.31 9.82 -16.30
C SER A 61 -31.34 8.67 -16.40
N GLN A 62 -30.04 8.98 -16.62
CA GLN A 62 -28.96 8.00 -16.63
C GLN A 62 -28.83 7.27 -15.28
N MET A 63 -28.87 8.01 -14.19
CA MET A 63 -28.80 7.45 -12.84
C MET A 63 -30.02 6.60 -12.47
N ILE A 64 -31.20 6.94 -12.94
CA ILE A 64 -32.40 6.10 -12.79
C ILE A 64 -32.22 4.75 -13.50
N LEU A 65 -31.73 4.78 -14.74
CA LEU A 65 -31.39 3.57 -15.50
C LEU A 65 -30.34 2.72 -14.81
N ASP A 66 -29.29 3.36 -14.27
CA ASP A 66 -28.24 2.69 -13.53
C ASP A 66 -28.75 1.97 -12.28
N LEU A 67 -29.57 2.66 -11.48
CA LEU A 67 -30.15 2.08 -10.27
C LEU A 67 -31.16 0.96 -10.59
N GLN A 68 -31.92 1.07 -11.67
CA GLN A 68 -32.79 0.00 -12.14
C GLN A 68 -32.01 -1.20 -12.66
N SER A 69 -30.89 -0.95 -13.35
CA SER A 69 -30.04 -2.01 -13.92
C SER A 69 -29.37 -2.87 -12.86
N ILE A 70 -28.97 -2.29 -11.74
CA ILE A 70 -28.34 -3.00 -10.62
C ILE A 70 -29.29 -4.09 -10.08
N ASN A 71 -30.60 -3.82 -10.05
CA ASN A 71 -31.59 -4.76 -9.51
C ASN A 71 -32.11 -5.77 -10.56
N ASN A 72 -32.07 -5.46 -11.86
CA ASN A 72 -32.67 -6.24 -12.93
C ASN A 72 -31.67 -6.94 -13.86
N GLY A 73 -30.35 -6.86 -13.56
CA GLY A 73 -29.28 -7.47 -14.38
C GLY A 73 -29.10 -6.85 -15.77
N TYR A 74 -29.77 -5.74 -16.08
CA TYR A 74 -29.58 -4.99 -17.32
C TYR A 74 -28.35 -4.08 -17.22
N ILE A 75 -27.47 -4.11 -18.20
CA ILE A 75 -26.32 -3.20 -18.29
C ILE A 75 -26.66 -2.09 -19.29
N PRO A 76 -26.67 -0.81 -18.89
CA PRO A 76 -26.93 0.30 -19.78
C PRO A 76 -25.92 0.41 -20.92
N GLN A 77 -26.38 0.79 -22.12
CA GLN A 77 -25.56 0.90 -23.34
C GLN A 77 -24.30 1.78 -23.13
N HIS A 78 -24.42 2.87 -22.37
CA HIS A 78 -23.27 3.75 -22.10
C HIS A 78 -22.19 3.07 -21.26
N LYS A 79 -22.54 2.09 -20.42
CA LYS A 79 -21.56 1.29 -19.65
C LYS A 79 -20.93 0.19 -20.50
N ILE A 80 -21.71 -0.40 -21.41
CA ILE A 80 -21.21 -1.37 -22.39
C ILE A 80 -20.16 -0.72 -23.30
N LYS A 81 -20.42 0.52 -23.74
CA LYS A 81 -19.55 1.30 -24.63
C LYS A 81 -18.48 2.12 -23.87
N ALA A 82 -18.43 2.05 -22.54
CA ALA A 82 -17.43 2.78 -21.76
C ALA A 82 -16.04 2.18 -21.95
N ASN A 83 -15.03 3.03 -21.86
CA ASN A 83 -13.65 2.57 -21.78
C ASN A 83 -13.34 2.20 -20.32
N PHE A 84 -13.08 0.92 -20.06
CA PHE A 84 -12.79 0.44 -18.72
C PHE A 84 -11.49 1.03 -18.15
N PHE A 85 -10.55 1.45 -19.00
CA PHE A 85 -9.34 2.13 -18.52
C PHE A 85 -9.66 3.48 -17.88
N GLU A 86 -10.59 4.26 -18.44
CA GLU A 86 -11.02 5.54 -17.86
C GLU A 86 -11.69 5.34 -16.50
N TYR A 87 -12.52 4.31 -16.39
CA TYR A 87 -13.10 3.90 -15.10
C TYR A 87 -12.03 3.55 -14.08
N TYR A 88 -11.02 2.77 -14.49
CA TYR A 88 -9.94 2.35 -13.60
C TYR A 88 -9.06 3.56 -13.20
N GLU A 89 -8.76 4.47 -14.11
CA GLU A 89 -8.03 5.71 -13.82
C GLU A 89 -8.74 6.57 -12.78
N GLU A 90 -10.05 6.73 -12.94
CA GLU A 90 -10.88 7.45 -11.97
C GLU A 90 -10.88 6.74 -10.61
N PHE A 91 -10.95 5.41 -10.61
CA PHE A 91 -10.85 4.63 -9.39
C PHE A 91 -9.48 4.81 -8.72
N VAL A 92 -8.39 4.82 -9.48
CA VAL A 92 -7.03 5.12 -8.97
C VAL A 92 -7.00 6.50 -8.37
N ARG A 93 -7.51 7.51 -9.06
CA ARG A 93 -7.53 8.91 -8.61
C ARG A 93 -8.26 9.09 -7.28
N THR A 94 -9.41 8.45 -7.14
CA THR A 94 -10.27 8.59 -5.95
C THR A 94 -9.84 7.74 -4.76
N HIS A 95 -9.09 6.63 -5.01
CA HIS A 95 -8.65 5.70 -3.96
C HIS A 95 -7.13 5.72 -3.74
N ARG A 96 -6.43 6.69 -4.30
CA ARG A 96 -4.99 6.85 -4.09
C ARG A 96 -4.71 7.25 -2.65
N THR A 97 -3.84 6.49 -1.98
CA THR A 97 -3.28 6.85 -0.69
C THR A 97 -1.81 7.19 -0.83
N ILE A 98 -1.32 8.13 -0.03
CA ILE A 98 0.08 8.55 -0.04
C ILE A 98 0.98 7.32 0.16
N GLY A 99 1.96 7.14 -0.73
CA GLY A 99 2.91 6.01 -0.69
C GLY A 99 2.40 4.68 -1.24
N ASN A 100 1.13 4.57 -1.68
CA ASN A 100 0.59 3.35 -2.27
C ASN A 100 0.37 3.49 -3.78
N ARG A 101 1.33 3.04 -4.57
CA ARG A 101 1.28 3.05 -6.05
C ARG A 101 0.69 1.76 -6.65
N HIS A 102 0.26 0.80 -5.84
CA HIS A 102 -0.11 -0.52 -6.35
C HIS A 102 -1.35 -0.53 -7.25
N LEU A 103 -2.31 0.38 -7.07
CA LEU A 103 -3.44 0.52 -7.98
C LEU A 103 -3.00 1.01 -9.36
N GLU A 104 -2.16 2.03 -9.40
CA GLU A 104 -1.60 2.62 -10.62
C GLU A 104 -0.72 1.62 -11.38
N THR A 105 0.17 0.90 -10.67
CA THR A 105 1.02 -0.13 -11.29
C THR A 105 0.21 -1.32 -11.82
N SER A 106 -0.89 -1.69 -11.15
CA SER A 106 -1.82 -2.72 -11.63
C SER A 106 -2.54 -2.27 -12.91
N LEU A 107 -2.99 -1.01 -12.98
CA LEU A 107 -3.56 -0.44 -14.20
C LEU A 107 -2.57 -0.43 -15.36
N ASN A 108 -1.32 0.01 -15.10
CA ASN A 108 -0.27 0.01 -16.14
C ASN A 108 0.03 -1.40 -16.65
N ALA A 109 0.05 -2.39 -15.77
CA ALA A 109 0.21 -3.79 -16.17
C ALA A 109 -0.97 -4.27 -17.02
N LEU A 110 -2.21 -3.87 -16.70
CA LEU A 110 -3.39 -4.20 -17.50
C LEU A 110 -3.33 -3.53 -18.88
N LYS A 111 -2.94 -2.25 -18.97
CA LYS A 111 -2.76 -1.56 -20.25
C LYS A 111 -1.71 -2.24 -21.13
N ASN A 112 -0.59 -2.66 -20.54
CA ASN A 112 0.46 -3.39 -21.26
C ASN A 112 -0.02 -4.78 -21.73
N PHE A 113 -0.84 -5.47 -20.93
CA PHE A 113 -1.44 -6.75 -21.31
C PHE A 113 -2.39 -6.62 -22.48
N VAL A 114 -3.26 -5.62 -22.46
CA VAL A 114 -4.28 -5.40 -23.51
C VAL A 114 -3.65 -4.83 -24.80
N GLY A 115 -2.62 -4.00 -24.68
CA GLY A 115 -1.90 -3.40 -25.82
C GLY A 115 -2.74 -2.43 -26.67
N LYS A 116 -3.92 -2.00 -26.16
CA LYS A 116 -4.84 -1.06 -26.83
C LYS A 116 -5.18 0.07 -25.88
N THR A 117 -5.67 1.19 -26.43
CA THR A 117 -6.10 2.37 -25.65
C THR A 117 -7.53 2.28 -25.14
N PHE A 118 -8.28 1.29 -25.61
CA PHE A 118 -9.68 1.05 -25.27
C PHE A 118 -9.89 -0.40 -24.85
N LEU A 119 -10.64 -0.60 -23.78
CA LEU A 119 -11.08 -1.90 -23.28
C LEU A 119 -12.56 -1.80 -22.90
N SER A 120 -13.44 -2.52 -23.61
CA SER A 120 -14.86 -2.59 -23.24
C SER A 120 -15.04 -3.46 -21.99
N PRO A 121 -15.93 -3.08 -21.04
CA PRO A 121 -16.31 -3.98 -19.95
C PRO A 121 -16.78 -5.36 -20.41
N THR A 122 -17.38 -5.45 -21.60
CA THR A 122 -17.86 -6.74 -22.16
C THR A 122 -16.74 -7.67 -22.59
N GLU A 123 -15.53 -7.16 -22.83
CA GLU A 123 -14.35 -7.97 -23.14
C GLU A 123 -13.76 -8.62 -21.88
N ILE A 124 -14.11 -8.10 -20.68
CA ILE A 124 -13.57 -8.59 -19.42
C ILE A 124 -14.41 -9.80 -18.93
N SER A 125 -14.12 -10.96 -19.48
CA SER A 125 -14.67 -12.24 -19.07
C SER A 125 -13.81 -12.90 -17.97
N GLU A 126 -14.26 -14.04 -17.45
CA GLU A 126 -13.46 -14.86 -16.55
C GLU A 126 -12.16 -15.32 -17.22
N SER A 127 -12.23 -15.80 -18.47
CA SER A 127 -11.05 -16.18 -19.26
C SER A 127 -10.09 -15.03 -19.50
N PHE A 128 -10.59 -13.81 -19.70
CA PHE A 128 -9.75 -12.61 -19.75
C PHE A 128 -9.02 -12.39 -18.43
N CYS A 129 -9.72 -12.52 -17.30
CA CYS A 129 -9.11 -12.37 -15.97
C CYS A 129 -8.04 -13.44 -15.69
N GLU A 130 -8.26 -14.66 -16.14
CA GLU A 130 -7.27 -15.75 -16.07
C GLU A 130 -6.03 -15.43 -16.94
N ALA A 131 -6.25 -15.03 -18.19
CA ALA A 131 -5.16 -14.64 -19.09
C ALA A 131 -4.35 -13.45 -18.53
N PHE A 132 -5.00 -12.46 -17.92
CA PHE A 132 -4.30 -11.36 -17.27
C PHE A 132 -3.50 -11.83 -16.04
N ARG A 133 -4.05 -12.73 -15.21
CA ARG A 133 -3.30 -13.36 -14.10
C ARG A 133 -2.04 -14.05 -14.61
N ASP A 134 -2.17 -14.85 -15.68
CA ASP A 134 -1.07 -15.63 -16.24
C ASP A 134 -0.02 -14.73 -16.92
N TYR A 135 -0.45 -13.62 -17.55
CA TYR A 135 0.44 -12.55 -18.00
C TYR A 135 1.26 -11.98 -16.85
N LEU A 136 0.61 -11.67 -15.71
CA LEU A 136 1.31 -11.14 -14.54
C LEU A 136 2.34 -12.15 -13.99
N LEU A 137 2.00 -13.45 -13.95
CA LEU A 137 2.93 -14.50 -13.52
C LEU A 137 4.14 -14.62 -14.43
N LYS A 138 3.97 -14.39 -15.74
CA LYS A 138 5.06 -14.44 -16.72
C LYS A 138 6.01 -13.22 -16.62
N HIS A 139 5.47 -12.03 -16.33
CA HIS A 139 6.24 -10.78 -16.43
C HIS A 139 6.73 -10.24 -15.08
N PHE A 140 6.22 -10.75 -13.96
CA PHE A 140 6.59 -10.26 -12.62
C PHE A 140 6.97 -11.41 -11.70
N ASN A 141 7.80 -11.13 -10.69
CA ASN A 141 8.33 -12.12 -9.76
C ASN A 141 7.78 -11.97 -8.33
N GLY A 142 7.90 -13.03 -7.55
CA GLY A 142 7.54 -13.07 -6.13
C GLY A 142 6.05 -12.85 -5.89
N GLU A 143 5.69 -11.97 -4.98
CA GLU A 143 4.31 -11.61 -4.61
C GLU A 143 3.69 -10.53 -5.53
N THR A 144 4.46 -9.95 -6.45
CA THR A 144 4.00 -8.85 -7.32
C THR A 144 2.80 -9.26 -8.18
N PRO A 145 2.79 -10.44 -8.87
CA PRO A 145 1.64 -10.90 -9.64
C PRO A 145 0.35 -10.94 -8.83
N ALA A 146 0.40 -11.59 -7.66
CA ALA A 146 -0.74 -11.70 -6.77
C ALA A 146 -1.24 -10.32 -6.31
N ASN A 147 -0.31 -9.43 -5.93
CA ASN A 147 -0.66 -8.09 -5.48
C ASN A 147 -1.33 -7.26 -6.58
N TYR A 148 -0.83 -7.29 -7.82
CA TYR A 148 -1.42 -6.56 -8.94
C TYR A 148 -2.79 -7.12 -9.30
N PHE A 149 -2.91 -8.45 -9.36
CA PHE A 149 -4.19 -9.10 -9.64
C PHE A 149 -5.24 -8.83 -8.55
N MET A 150 -4.86 -8.82 -7.28
CA MET A 150 -5.78 -8.45 -6.19
C MET A 150 -6.25 -7.00 -6.28
N ARG A 151 -5.42 -6.06 -6.78
CA ARG A 151 -5.84 -4.68 -7.03
C ARG A 151 -6.83 -4.60 -8.18
N PHE A 152 -6.58 -5.33 -9.27
CA PHE A 152 -7.53 -5.47 -10.37
C PHE A 152 -8.86 -6.05 -9.89
N LYS A 153 -8.87 -7.17 -9.14
CA LYS A 153 -10.10 -7.74 -8.53
C LYS A 153 -10.88 -6.71 -7.71
N ARG A 154 -10.18 -5.85 -6.95
CA ARG A 154 -10.82 -4.78 -6.18
C ARG A 154 -11.56 -3.79 -7.08
N VAL A 155 -10.97 -3.41 -8.22
CA VAL A 155 -11.58 -2.49 -9.18
C VAL A 155 -12.77 -3.15 -9.88
N ILE A 156 -12.64 -4.41 -10.33
CA ILE A 156 -13.76 -5.18 -10.92
C ILE A 156 -14.92 -5.29 -9.93
N LYS A 157 -14.64 -5.58 -8.66
CA LYS A 157 -15.68 -5.66 -7.61
C LYS A 157 -16.41 -4.32 -7.43
N ALA A 158 -15.70 -3.19 -7.52
CA ALA A 158 -16.32 -1.87 -7.48
C ALA A 158 -17.15 -1.60 -8.74
N ALA A 159 -16.60 -1.90 -9.92
CA ALA A 159 -17.29 -1.74 -11.20
C ALA A 159 -18.58 -2.60 -11.28
N LYS A 160 -18.57 -3.84 -10.73
CA LYS A 160 -19.79 -4.63 -10.59
C LYS A 160 -20.85 -3.91 -9.74
N LYS A 161 -20.44 -3.35 -8.58
CA LYS A 161 -21.37 -2.60 -7.71
C LYS A 161 -21.96 -1.38 -8.41
N GLU A 162 -21.22 -0.80 -9.34
CA GLU A 162 -21.65 0.34 -10.15
C GLU A 162 -22.40 -0.08 -11.43
N GLY A 163 -22.63 -1.38 -11.65
CA GLY A 163 -23.44 -1.91 -12.75
C GLY A 163 -22.73 -2.02 -14.10
N TYR A 164 -21.39 -2.08 -14.12
CA TYR A 164 -20.63 -2.40 -15.34
C TYR A 164 -20.65 -3.89 -15.68
N PHE A 165 -20.90 -4.75 -14.69
CA PHE A 165 -20.94 -6.21 -14.82
C PHE A 165 -22.18 -6.78 -14.12
N ARG A 166 -22.79 -7.80 -14.70
CA ARG A 166 -23.87 -8.59 -14.06
C ARG A 166 -23.32 -9.42 -12.91
N THR A 167 -22.31 -10.19 -13.21
CA THR A 167 -21.54 -11.00 -12.26
C THR A 167 -20.11 -10.46 -12.19
N ASN A 168 -19.39 -10.78 -11.14
CA ASN A 168 -17.99 -10.37 -11.04
C ASN A 168 -17.11 -11.36 -11.84
N PRO A 169 -16.57 -10.98 -13.01
CA PRO A 169 -15.80 -11.91 -13.85
C PRO A 169 -14.47 -12.35 -13.22
N ALA A 170 -14.02 -11.70 -12.17
CA ALA A 170 -12.79 -12.07 -11.47
C ALA A 170 -13.06 -12.80 -10.13
N GLU A 171 -14.31 -13.19 -9.82
CA GLU A 171 -14.68 -13.70 -8.49
C GLU A 171 -13.93 -14.97 -8.15
N ASP A 172 -13.98 -15.96 -9.04
CA ASP A 172 -13.42 -17.30 -8.84
C ASP A 172 -11.96 -17.41 -9.29
N VAL A 173 -11.43 -16.38 -9.97
CA VAL A 173 -10.03 -16.38 -10.40
C VAL A 173 -9.09 -16.11 -9.22
N VAL A 174 -8.34 -17.12 -8.83
CA VAL A 174 -7.42 -17.06 -7.68
C VAL A 174 -6.17 -16.25 -8.04
N ALA A 175 -5.83 -15.29 -7.19
CA ALA A 175 -4.56 -14.56 -7.29
C ALA A 175 -3.39 -15.51 -6.95
N LYS A 176 -2.40 -15.60 -7.84
CA LYS A 176 -1.23 -16.48 -7.69
C LYS A 176 0.05 -15.63 -7.62
N SER A 177 1.01 -16.09 -6.83
CA SER A 177 2.38 -15.54 -6.78
C SER A 177 3.37 -16.52 -7.39
N ASN A 178 4.49 -16.01 -7.89
CA ASN A 178 5.58 -16.89 -8.32
C ASN A 178 6.27 -17.50 -7.09
N SER A 179 6.62 -18.79 -7.20
CA SER A 179 7.27 -19.55 -6.13
C SER A 179 8.68 -19.05 -5.79
N ASN A 180 9.32 -18.29 -6.67
CA ASN A 180 10.65 -17.71 -6.47
C ASN A 180 10.60 -16.56 -5.46
N LYS A 181 10.31 -16.90 -4.19
CA LYS A 181 10.42 -15.95 -3.09
C LYS A 181 11.89 -15.65 -2.87
N ILE A 182 12.30 -14.42 -3.14
CA ILE A 182 13.63 -13.94 -2.77
C ILE A 182 13.76 -14.07 -1.25
N ILE A 183 14.57 -15.02 -0.79
CA ILE A 183 14.90 -15.17 0.62
C ILE A 183 15.78 -13.97 0.98
N LYS A 184 15.30 -13.11 1.87
CA LYS A 184 16.07 -11.97 2.33
C LYS A 184 17.18 -12.47 3.22
N GLU A 185 18.39 -12.01 2.95
CA GLU A 185 19.57 -12.31 3.76
C GLU A 185 19.43 -11.76 5.18
N ILE A 186 20.03 -12.46 6.13
CA ILE A 186 20.17 -12.02 7.52
C ILE A 186 21.65 -11.88 7.88
N LEU A 187 21.90 -11.00 8.83
CA LEU A 187 23.20 -10.81 9.45
C LEU A 187 23.28 -11.63 10.74
N THR A 188 24.34 -12.40 10.90
CA THR A 188 24.65 -13.13 12.12
C THR A 188 25.37 -12.21 13.14
N GLU A 189 25.55 -12.68 14.38
CA GLU A 189 26.36 -11.94 15.37
C GLU A 189 27.78 -11.68 14.88
N GLY A 190 28.38 -12.63 14.14
CA GLY A 190 29.71 -12.48 13.54
C GLY A 190 29.71 -11.36 12.48
N ASP A 191 28.65 -11.28 11.67
CA ASP A 191 28.50 -10.20 10.68
C ASP A 191 28.34 -8.83 11.36
N TYR A 192 27.59 -8.74 12.48
CA TYR A 192 27.48 -7.51 13.26
C TYR A 192 28.88 -7.01 13.70
N LYS A 193 29.69 -7.93 14.27
CA LYS A 193 31.04 -7.60 14.72
C LYS A 193 31.95 -7.13 13.59
N LYS A 194 31.86 -7.77 12.41
CA LYS A 194 32.62 -7.37 11.20
C LYS A 194 32.19 -5.98 10.74
N LEU A 195 30.87 -5.72 10.57
CA LEU A 195 30.36 -4.42 10.17
C LEU A 195 30.77 -3.31 11.13
N MET A 196 30.64 -3.53 12.45
CA MET A 196 31.00 -2.51 13.43
C MET A 196 32.48 -2.11 13.32
N LYS A 197 33.37 -3.07 13.07
CA LYS A 197 34.84 -2.85 12.93
C LYS A 197 35.23 -2.22 11.59
N THR A 198 34.41 -2.40 10.54
CA THR A 198 34.69 -1.92 9.20
C THR A 198 34.35 -0.44 9.04
N PRO A 199 35.23 0.41 8.51
CA PRO A 199 34.91 1.77 8.15
C PRO A 199 33.73 1.83 7.12
N CYS A 200 32.90 2.83 7.25
CA CYS A 200 31.81 3.10 6.31
C CYS A 200 31.93 4.51 5.74
N THR A 201 31.74 4.68 4.46
CA THR A 201 31.88 5.98 3.78
C THR A 201 30.87 7.03 4.28
N ASN A 202 29.78 6.60 4.88
CA ASN A 202 28.79 7.49 5.50
C ASN A 202 28.54 7.05 6.94
N TYR A 203 29.02 7.87 7.87
CA TYR A 203 28.94 7.59 9.30
C TYR A 203 27.51 7.61 9.84
N GLU A 204 26.64 8.49 9.34
CA GLU A 204 25.24 8.55 9.75
C GLU A 204 24.48 7.29 9.33
N ILE A 205 24.72 6.79 8.12
CA ILE A 205 24.16 5.52 7.66
C ILE A 205 24.65 4.35 8.51
N LYS A 206 25.96 4.32 8.85
CA LYS A 206 26.53 3.30 9.74
C LYS A 206 25.82 3.30 11.09
N LYS A 207 25.75 4.46 11.76
CA LYS A 207 25.08 4.62 13.07
C LYS A 207 23.62 4.17 13.02
N ALA A 208 22.85 4.67 12.07
CA ALA A 208 21.42 4.37 11.95
C ALA A 208 21.16 2.91 11.59
N PHE A 209 21.99 2.30 10.74
CA PHE A 209 21.83 0.88 10.40
C PHE A 209 22.17 -0.02 11.59
N VAL A 210 23.26 0.25 12.31
CA VAL A 210 23.60 -0.50 13.54
C VAL A 210 22.50 -0.29 14.59
N PHE A 211 21.99 0.91 14.75
CA PHE A 211 20.83 1.15 15.63
C PHE A 211 19.61 0.31 15.22
N SER A 212 19.35 0.19 13.89
CA SER A 212 18.26 -0.68 13.39
C SER A 212 18.51 -2.17 13.66
N LEU A 213 19.76 -2.62 13.70
CA LEU A 213 20.12 -4.00 14.06
C LEU A 213 19.77 -4.34 15.52
N TYR A 214 19.74 -3.35 16.41
CA TYR A 214 19.43 -3.51 17.84
C TYR A 214 18.02 -3.07 18.25
N THR A 215 17.24 -2.48 17.33
CA THR A 215 15.87 -2.03 17.62
C THR A 215 14.82 -2.66 16.70
N GLY A 216 15.22 -3.23 15.57
CA GLY A 216 14.31 -3.78 14.58
C GLY A 216 13.48 -2.73 13.84
N LEU A 217 13.78 -1.43 13.93
CA LEU A 217 13.00 -0.38 13.29
C LEU A 217 13.01 -0.49 11.75
N ARG A 218 11.87 -0.13 11.14
CA ARG A 218 11.78 0.03 9.68
C ARG A 218 12.46 1.32 9.23
N TRP A 219 12.86 1.39 7.97
CA TRP A 219 13.36 2.63 7.37
C TRP A 219 12.42 3.81 7.58
N ALA A 220 11.12 3.60 7.38
CA ALA A 220 10.11 4.64 7.54
C ALA A 220 10.01 5.18 8.98
N ASP A 221 10.40 4.40 9.98
CA ASP A 221 10.35 4.78 11.38
C ASP A 221 11.69 5.41 11.83
N ILE A 222 12.83 4.95 11.27
CA ILE A 222 14.14 5.45 11.68
C ILE A 222 14.52 6.78 11.00
N LYS A 223 14.10 6.97 9.75
CA LYS A 223 14.43 8.20 9.02
C LYS A 223 13.87 9.47 9.69
N PRO A 224 12.61 9.52 10.15
CA PRO A 224 12.03 10.67 10.85
C PRO A 224 12.27 10.65 12.36
N LEU A 225 13.08 9.71 12.89
CA LEU A 225 13.29 9.55 14.33
C LEU A 225 13.88 10.82 14.95
N LYS A 226 13.25 11.30 16.01
CA LYS A 226 13.69 12.48 16.77
C LYS A 226 14.14 12.11 18.16
N TRP A 227 14.93 12.99 18.78
CA TRP A 227 15.42 12.82 20.14
C TRP A 227 14.29 12.79 21.18
N GLU A 228 13.13 13.39 20.88
CA GLU A 228 11.94 13.31 21.74
C GLU A 228 11.38 11.88 21.87
N ASN A 229 11.66 11.02 20.86
CA ASN A 229 11.27 9.61 20.87
C ASN A 229 12.19 8.73 21.74
N ILE A 230 13.36 9.24 22.12
CA ILE A 230 14.34 8.54 22.97
C ILE A 230 14.08 8.93 24.41
N LYS A 231 13.70 7.96 25.24
CA LYS A 231 13.63 8.09 26.69
C LYS A 231 14.94 7.55 27.29
N GLU A 232 15.11 7.60 28.60
CA GLU A 232 16.37 7.21 29.27
C GLU A 232 16.90 5.85 28.82
N SER A 233 16.03 4.84 28.76
CA SER A 233 16.40 3.45 28.40
C SER A 233 15.48 2.83 27.36
N SER A 234 14.55 3.59 26.77
CA SER A 234 13.57 3.06 25.80
C SER A 234 13.39 4.02 24.63
N LEU A 235 12.91 3.45 23.54
CA LEU A 235 12.46 4.13 22.34
C LEU A 235 10.93 4.09 22.30
N VAL A 236 10.29 5.24 22.16
CA VAL A 236 8.84 5.40 22.12
C VAL A 236 8.42 6.13 20.86
N LEU A 237 7.64 5.48 19.99
CA LEU A 237 7.15 6.10 18.76
C LEU A 237 5.85 5.46 18.28
N GLN A 238 5.14 6.19 17.41
CA GLN A 238 4.05 5.64 16.60
C GLN A 238 4.60 5.28 15.22
N GLN A 239 4.45 4.00 14.82
CA GLN A 239 4.98 3.51 13.55
C GLN A 239 4.29 4.16 12.36
N GLN A 240 5.06 4.71 11.41
CA GLN A 240 4.55 5.41 10.22
C GLN A 240 3.66 4.54 9.32
N LYS A 241 3.99 3.25 9.19
CA LYS A 241 3.28 2.34 8.28
C LYS A 241 1.99 1.78 8.87
N THR A 242 1.93 1.56 10.17
CA THR A 242 0.86 0.78 10.82
C THR A 242 0.06 1.60 11.83
N GLY A 243 0.56 2.78 12.21
CA GLY A 243 -0.03 3.60 13.27
C GLY A 243 0.09 3.00 14.67
N ILE A 244 0.79 1.86 14.83
CA ILE A 244 0.91 1.17 16.11
C ILE A 244 1.88 1.94 16.99
N TYR A 245 1.47 2.17 18.24
CA TYR A 245 2.35 2.68 19.28
C TYR A 245 3.36 1.59 19.66
N LEU A 246 4.63 1.95 19.69
CA LEU A 246 5.73 1.05 19.94
C LEU A 246 6.62 1.61 21.05
N GLU A 247 6.86 0.80 22.07
CA GLU A 247 7.87 1.02 23.08
C GLU A 247 8.87 -0.14 23.07
N VAL A 248 10.14 0.15 22.87
CA VAL A 248 11.22 -0.84 22.77
C VAL A 248 12.34 -0.46 23.72
N PRO A 249 12.71 -1.32 24.67
CA PRO A 249 13.91 -1.14 25.49
C PRO A 249 15.15 -1.06 24.60
N LEU A 250 16.05 -0.12 24.90
CA LEU A 250 17.26 0.09 24.15
C LEU A 250 18.41 -0.73 24.74
N HIS A 251 19.03 -1.55 23.89
CA HIS A 251 20.26 -2.26 24.23
C HIS A 251 21.42 -1.27 24.43
N LYS A 252 22.37 -1.58 25.33
CA LYS A 252 23.55 -0.73 25.63
C LYS A 252 24.29 -0.25 24.37
N ILE A 253 24.43 -1.08 23.36
CA ILE A 253 25.07 -0.71 22.10
C ILE A 253 24.24 0.35 21.35
N ALA A 254 22.91 0.25 21.36
CA ALA A 254 22.05 1.26 20.75
C ALA A 254 22.19 2.62 21.46
N LEU A 255 22.26 2.62 22.80
CA LEU A 255 22.53 3.84 23.58
C LEU A 255 23.91 4.44 23.29
N GLN A 256 24.96 3.60 23.20
CA GLN A 256 26.31 4.06 22.82
C GLN A 256 26.37 4.68 21.43
N ILE A 257 25.60 4.15 20.45
CA ILE A 257 25.52 4.70 19.11
C ILE A 257 24.83 6.05 19.08
N LEU A 258 23.79 6.24 19.89
CA LEU A 258 23.10 7.52 20.03
C LEU A 258 24.07 8.60 20.56
N GLY A 259 24.89 8.27 21.54
CA GLY A 259 25.77 9.22 22.21
C GLY A 259 24.99 10.22 23.04
N GLU A 260 25.50 11.45 23.11
CA GLU A 260 24.87 12.54 23.85
C GLU A 260 23.54 12.97 23.23
N ARG A 261 22.56 13.28 24.09
CA ARG A 261 21.25 13.76 23.67
C ARG A 261 21.36 15.12 23.00
N LYS A 262 20.64 15.27 21.88
CA LYS A 262 20.56 16.52 21.10
C LYS A 262 19.08 16.87 20.87
N GLU A 263 18.84 17.90 20.10
CA GLU A 263 17.52 18.28 19.64
C GLU A 263 17.29 17.89 18.17
N GLY A 264 16.02 17.76 17.77
CA GLY A 264 15.65 17.47 16.38
C GLY A 264 15.86 16.01 15.95
N PRO A 265 16.27 15.77 14.70
CA PRO A 265 16.45 14.41 14.16
C PRO A 265 17.61 13.68 14.84
N VAL A 266 17.43 12.37 15.12
CA VAL A 266 18.52 11.52 15.65
C VAL A 266 19.55 11.21 14.56
N PHE A 267 19.09 11.00 13.31
CA PHE A 267 19.94 10.66 12.19
C PHE A 267 19.62 11.54 10.97
N HIS A 268 20.65 11.95 10.25
CA HIS A 268 20.53 12.68 8.98
C HIS A 268 20.70 11.70 7.80
N LEU A 269 19.60 11.13 7.32
CA LEU A 269 19.62 10.05 6.33
C LEU A 269 19.17 10.53 4.94
N PRO A 270 19.84 10.05 3.86
CA PRO A 270 19.44 10.33 2.48
C PRO A 270 18.11 9.65 2.10
N THR A 271 17.92 9.33 0.83
CA THR A 271 16.84 8.42 0.38
C THR A 271 17.17 6.98 0.75
N GLN A 272 16.16 6.10 0.82
CA GLN A 272 16.36 4.68 1.12
C GLN A 272 17.26 4.00 0.09
N ASP A 273 17.12 4.34 -1.19
CA ASP A 273 17.93 3.78 -2.26
C ASP A 273 19.40 4.22 -2.13
N GLY A 274 19.63 5.50 -1.79
CA GLY A 274 20.97 6.01 -1.49
C GLY A 274 21.60 5.28 -0.30
N ALA A 275 20.84 5.09 0.78
CA ALA A 275 21.32 4.35 1.95
C ALA A 275 21.63 2.88 1.60
N ASN A 276 20.76 2.20 0.83
CA ASN A 276 21.02 0.82 0.40
C ASN A 276 22.26 0.68 -0.49
N LYS A 277 22.56 1.70 -1.31
CA LYS A 277 23.79 1.72 -2.12
C LYS A 277 25.04 1.76 -1.22
N VAL A 278 25.03 2.62 -0.20
CA VAL A 278 26.13 2.69 0.79
C VAL A 278 26.25 1.39 1.58
N LEU A 279 25.12 0.80 2.02
CA LEU A 279 25.12 -0.48 2.73
C LEU A 279 25.74 -1.60 1.92
N ARG A 280 25.44 -1.68 0.62
CA ARG A 280 26.02 -2.68 -0.28
C ARG A 280 27.54 -2.57 -0.32
N ASN A 281 28.06 -1.37 -0.50
CA ASN A 281 29.50 -1.12 -0.54
C ASN A 281 30.15 -1.43 0.81
N TRP A 282 29.55 -1.01 1.91
CA TRP A 282 30.04 -1.26 3.26
C TRP A 282 30.06 -2.75 3.62
N CYS A 283 29.01 -3.51 3.27
CA CYS A 283 28.99 -4.96 3.42
C CYS A 283 30.10 -5.64 2.61
N GLY A 284 30.30 -5.19 1.36
CA GLY A 284 31.42 -5.68 0.54
C GLY A 284 32.79 -5.44 1.20
N SER A 285 33.04 -4.22 1.70
CA SER A 285 34.28 -3.89 2.44
C SER A 285 34.45 -4.70 3.72
N ALA A 286 33.35 -5.14 4.34
CA ALA A 286 33.36 -6.03 5.50
C ALA A 286 33.56 -7.52 5.16
N GLY A 287 33.72 -7.86 3.88
CA GLY A 287 33.83 -9.25 3.40
C GLY A 287 32.51 -10.02 3.53
N LEU A 288 31.37 -9.34 3.46
CA LEU A 288 30.05 -9.96 3.53
C LEU A 288 29.46 -10.09 2.11
N HIS A 289 29.51 -11.31 1.56
CA HIS A 289 28.92 -11.64 0.24
C HIS A 289 27.40 -11.88 0.33
N LYS A 290 26.67 -10.92 0.93
CA LYS A 290 25.25 -10.96 1.17
C LYS A 290 24.57 -9.75 0.56
N HIS A 291 23.39 -9.92 -0.06
CA HIS A 291 22.59 -8.81 -0.54
C HIS A 291 21.83 -8.15 0.61
N ILE A 292 22.51 -7.27 1.33
CA ILE A 292 21.97 -6.56 2.49
C ILE A 292 21.27 -5.27 2.05
N THR A 293 20.02 -5.13 2.46
CA THR A 293 19.21 -3.93 2.37
C THR A 293 18.80 -3.47 3.77
N TRP A 294 18.29 -2.27 3.90
CA TRP A 294 17.87 -1.77 5.21
C TRP A 294 16.92 -2.72 5.96
N HIS A 295 16.00 -3.35 5.23
CA HIS A 295 15.03 -4.27 5.84
C HIS A 295 15.68 -5.56 6.41
N CYS A 296 16.89 -5.90 5.96
CA CYS A 296 17.63 -7.03 6.51
C CYS A 296 18.00 -6.83 7.98
N ALA A 297 18.22 -5.57 8.44
CA ALA A 297 18.45 -5.27 9.85
C ALA A 297 17.30 -5.78 10.74
N ARG A 298 16.05 -5.47 10.36
CA ARG A 298 14.88 -5.90 11.10
C ARG A 298 14.67 -7.41 11.07
N HIS A 299 14.96 -8.07 9.94
CA HIS A 299 14.91 -9.53 9.86
C HIS A 299 15.98 -10.17 10.75
N SER A 300 17.20 -9.62 10.73
CA SER A 300 18.30 -10.09 11.56
C SER A 300 17.98 -9.95 13.05
N PHE A 301 17.46 -8.79 13.47
CA PHE A 301 17.00 -8.57 14.85
C PHE A 301 15.97 -9.63 15.28
N SER A 302 14.93 -9.85 14.45
CA SER A 302 13.89 -10.83 14.72
C SER A 302 14.45 -12.25 14.86
N VAL A 303 15.32 -12.67 13.94
CA VAL A 303 15.88 -14.03 13.92
C VAL A 303 16.85 -14.23 15.08
N LEU A 304 17.71 -13.25 15.38
CA LEU A 304 18.67 -13.36 16.48
C LEU A 304 17.97 -13.46 17.85
N LEU A 305 16.91 -12.68 18.09
CA LEU A 305 16.14 -12.78 19.34
C LEU A 305 15.53 -14.18 19.51
N GLN A 306 14.96 -14.74 18.44
CA GLN A 306 14.39 -16.09 18.48
C GLN A 306 15.47 -17.17 18.65
N GLN A 307 16.66 -17.00 18.07
CA GLN A 307 17.81 -17.89 18.30
C GLN A 307 18.32 -17.84 19.74
N LYS A 308 18.09 -16.72 20.43
CA LYS A 308 18.37 -16.56 21.88
C LYS A 308 17.24 -17.09 22.77
N GLY A 309 16.18 -17.65 22.20
CA GLY A 309 15.07 -18.26 22.93
C GLY A 309 13.94 -17.30 23.32
N ILE A 310 13.95 -16.07 22.78
CA ILE A 310 12.85 -15.12 23.02
C ILE A 310 11.63 -15.59 22.25
N ASP A 311 10.47 -15.63 22.91
CA ASP A 311 9.22 -16.11 22.35
C ASP A 311 8.69 -15.22 21.21
N LEU A 312 7.83 -15.81 20.35
CA LEU A 312 7.30 -15.16 19.16
C LEU A 312 6.41 -13.95 19.47
N ALA A 313 5.69 -13.98 20.60
CA ALA A 313 4.78 -12.90 20.99
C ALA A 313 5.59 -11.66 21.39
N THR A 314 6.60 -11.84 22.23
CA THR A 314 7.55 -10.79 22.63
C THR A 314 8.26 -10.17 21.43
N VAL A 315 8.84 -10.99 20.53
CA VAL A 315 9.50 -10.49 19.32
C VAL A 315 8.51 -9.75 18.42
N SER A 316 7.27 -10.24 18.27
CA SER A 316 6.23 -9.57 17.49
C SER A 316 5.83 -8.23 18.10
N GLY A 317 5.69 -8.16 19.42
CA GLY A 317 5.43 -6.91 20.15
C GLY A 317 6.54 -5.88 19.95
N MET A 318 7.81 -6.26 20.14
CA MET A 318 8.97 -5.39 19.91
C MET A 318 9.06 -4.86 18.47
N LEU A 319 8.51 -5.60 17.51
CA LEU A 319 8.45 -5.20 16.12
C LEU A 319 7.16 -4.41 15.76
N GLY A 320 6.18 -4.30 16.65
CA GLY A 320 4.87 -3.72 16.35
C GLY A 320 4.13 -4.50 15.27
N HIS A 321 4.09 -5.82 15.37
CA HIS A 321 3.26 -6.68 14.55
C HIS A 321 1.97 -7.04 15.28
N THR A 322 0.83 -6.98 14.59
CA THR A 322 -0.48 -7.39 15.13
C THR A 322 -0.65 -8.92 15.17
N SER A 323 0.27 -9.67 14.55
CA SER A 323 0.23 -11.13 14.49
C SER A 323 1.64 -11.72 14.49
N THR A 324 1.82 -12.84 15.15
CA THR A 324 3.08 -13.61 15.17
C THR A 324 3.41 -14.31 13.86
N LYS A 325 2.42 -14.44 12.95
CA LYS A 325 2.54 -15.18 11.68
C LYS A 325 3.75 -14.74 10.83
N TYR A 326 3.99 -13.44 10.72
CA TYR A 326 5.11 -12.92 9.93
C TYR A 326 6.47 -13.23 10.56
N VAL A 327 6.56 -13.11 11.87
CA VAL A 327 7.77 -13.45 12.65
C VAL A 327 8.06 -14.93 12.53
N GLN A 328 7.04 -15.78 12.70
CA GLN A 328 7.14 -17.22 12.55
C GLN A 328 7.57 -17.64 11.14
N GLN A 329 6.99 -17.06 10.10
CA GLN A 329 7.37 -17.36 8.71
C GLN A 329 8.81 -16.96 8.39
N THR A 330 9.27 -15.83 8.93
CA THR A 330 10.66 -15.39 8.78
C THR A 330 11.60 -16.37 9.46
N TYR A 331 11.32 -16.77 10.68
CA TYR A 331 12.15 -17.68 11.46
C TYR A 331 12.23 -19.10 10.86
N LYS A 332 11.09 -19.68 10.44
CA LYS A 332 11.05 -21.02 9.80
C LYS A 332 12.04 -21.17 8.65
N ARG A 333 12.36 -20.10 7.93
CA ARG A 333 13.31 -20.11 6.83
C ARG A 333 14.77 -20.29 7.27
N TYR A 334 15.07 -19.97 8.53
CA TYR A 334 16.42 -20.04 9.11
C TYR A 334 16.58 -21.18 10.12
N LEU A 335 15.55 -22.00 10.30
CA LEU A 335 15.52 -23.11 11.27
C LEU A 335 16.42 -24.28 10.90
N GLN A 336 16.89 -24.43 9.67
CA GLN A 336 17.73 -25.58 9.28
C GLN A 336 18.97 -25.71 10.17
N ASN A 337 19.62 -24.58 10.51
CA ASN A 337 20.75 -24.58 11.44
C ASN A 337 20.33 -24.83 12.91
N SER A 338 19.09 -24.54 13.27
CA SER A 338 18.56 -24.78 14.61
C SER A 338 18.15 -26.22 14.83
N ALA A 339 17.67 -26.91 13.78
CA ALA A 339 17.35 -28.34 13.85
C ALA A 339 18.61 -29.20 14.14
N VAL A 340 19.71 -28.89 13.46
CA VAL A 340 20.99 -29.55 13.73
C VAL A 340 21.47 -29.32 15.15
N LYS A 341 21.30 -28.11 15.69
CA LYS A 341 21.64 -27.79 17.09
C LYS A 341 20.68 -28.46 18.09
N ALA A 342 19.41 -28.58 17.75
CA ALA A 342 18.42 -29.24 18.58
C ALA A 342 18.67 -30.74 18.68
N ILE A 343 18.97 -31.41 17.60
CA ILE A 343 19.33 -32.85 17.57
C ILE A 343 20.56 -33.13 18.45
N LYS A 344 21.58 -32.26 18.44
CA LYS A 344 22.77 -32.38 19.28
C LYS A 344 22.50 -32.23 20.80
N LYS A 345 21.32 -31.79 21.18
CA LYS A 345 20.89 -31.66 22.58
C LYS A 345 20.10 -32.86 23.10
N LEU A 346 19.79 -33.83 22.25
CA LEU A 346 19.16 -35.07 22.68
C LEU A 346 20.15 -35.88 23.51
N PRO A 347 19.69 -36.56 24.59
CA PRO A 347 20.56 -37.42 25.36
C PRO A 347 21.12 -38.54 24.50
N SER A 348 22.39 -38.87 24.71
CA SER A 348 23.09 -40.01 24.11
C SER A 348 22.60 -41.32 24.65
#